data_f3503de18ce5701763eba43a77662612
#
_entry.id   f3503de18ce5701763eba43a77662612
#
_cell.length_a   1.000
_cell.length_b   1.000
_cell.length_c   1.000
_cell.angle_alpha   90.00
_cell.angle_beta   90.00
_cell.angle_gamma   90.00
#
_symmetry.space_group_name_H-M   'P 1'
#
loop_
_entity.id
_entity.type
_entity.pdbx_description
1 polymer ?
#
loop_
_entity_poly.entity_id
_entity_poly.type
_entity_poly.pdbx_seq_one_letter_code
_entity_poly.pdbx_strand_id
1 'polypeptide(L)'
;MQNIPIFGGNAVHSVRFLFLPMVLSLLLSGCAQTRETSSTIFAMNTVMELTAYGDSGQQVLDQATERIYQLEHLLSVTDENSDISAINHGEGAWVPVSQETFQLLSLALSYGRETQGALDITAYSAVHAWGFTTGEYRVPGPEELAELAARIDYTQVELDPEGCRVRLPQGMQLDLGSIAKGW
;
A
#
# COMPACT_ATOMS: atom_id res chain seq x y z
N MET A 1 -89.37 -22.33 -24.39
CA MET A 1 -88.82 -21.57 -23.26
C MET A 1 -87.51 -22.17 -22.89
N GLN A 2 -86.41 -21.60 -23.35
CA GLN A 2 -85.01 -22.09 -23.11
C GLN A 2 -84.35 -21.26 -21.99
N ASN A 3 -83.95 -21.96 -20.93
CA ASN A 3 -83.20 -21.35 -19.84
C ASN A 3 -81.69 -21.22 -20.22
N ILE A 4 -81.22 -20.00 -20.17
CA ILE A 4 -79.76 -19.67 -20.33
C ILE A 4 -79.14 -19.68 -18.95
N PRO A 5 -78.05 -20.40 -18.69
CA PRO A 5 -77.35 -20.31 -17.43
C PRO A 5 -76.42 -19.08 -17.41
N ILE A 6 -76.57 -18.27 -16.39
CA ILE A 6 -75.62 -17.12 -16.08
C ILE A 6 -74.41 -17.67 -15.43
N PHE A 7 -73.23 -17.65 -16.16
CA PHE A 7 -71.91 -17.80 -15.58
C PHE A 7 -71.45 -16.46 -15.05
N GLY A 8 -71.52 -16.28 -13.75
CA GLY A 8 -71.06 -15.07 -13.08
C GLY A 8 -70.07 -15.35 -11.97
N GLY A 9 -68.87 -14.88 -12.16
CA GLY A 9 -68.13 -14.28 -11.08
C GLY A 9 -67.37 -15.17 -10.10
N ASN A 10 -66.21 -15.75 -10.47
CA ASN A 10 -65.19 -16.14 -9.47
C ASN A 10 -63.73 -16.07 -9.97
N ALA A 11 -63.47 -15.56 -11.17
CA ALA A 11 -62.11 -15.51 -11.73
C ALA A 11 -61.26 -14.35 -11.20
N VAL A 12 -61.85 -13.28 -10.68
CA VAL A 12 -61.11 -12.06 -10.30
C VAL A 12 -60.44 -12.16 -8.92
N HIS A 13 -61.00 -12.97 -8.01
CA HIS A 13 -60.42 -13.15 -6.67
C HIS A 13 -59.16 -14.03 -6.65
N SER A 14 -59.09 -15.03 -7.53
CA SER A 14 -57.94 -15.94 -7.60
C SER A 14 -56.65 -15.26 -8.11
N VAL A 15 -56.77 -14.30 -9.03
CA VAL A 15 -55.60 -13.56 -9.58
C VAL A 15 -55.03 -12.58 -8.53
N ARG A 16 -55.89 -11.97 -7.71
CA ARG A 16 -55.44 -11.05 -6.64
C ARG A 16 -54.66 -11.76 -5.53
N PHE A 17 -54.97 -13.04 -5.26
CA PHE A 17 -54.27 -13.83 -4.23
C PHE A 17 -52.85 -14.30 -4.67
N LEU A 18 -52.61 -14.44 -5.98
CA LEU A 18 -51.31 -14.83 -6.51
C LEU A 18 -50.36 -13.64 -6.65
N PHE A 19 -50.84 -12.43 -6.92
CA PHE A 19 -50.02 -11.23 -7.07
C PHE A 19 -49.46 -10.73 -5.74
N LEU A 20 -50.18 -10.89 -4.63
CA LEU A 20 -49.73 -10.40 -3.32
C LEU A 20 -48.43 -11.08 -2.81
N PRO A 21 -48.27 -12.44 -2.84
CA PRO A 21 -47.02 -13.09 -2.44
C PRO A 21 -45.88 -12.84 -3.43
N MET A 22 -46.15 -12.63 -4.72
CA MET A 22 -45.17 -12.31 -5.72
C MET A 22 -44.60 -10.88 -5.54
N VAL A 23 -45.44 -9.91 -5.21
CA VAL A 23 -45.02 -8.54 -4.88
C VAL A 23 -44.26 -8.51 -3.53
N LEU A 24 -44.73 -9.31 -2.56
CA LEU A 24 -44.06 -9.41 -1.25
C LEU A 24 -42.67 -10.08 -1.34
N SER A 25 -42.50 -11.08 -2.23
CA SER A 25 -41.15 -11.68 -2.48
C SER A 25 -40.20 -10.74 -3.21
N LEU A 26 -40.71 -9.84 -4.06
CA LEU A 26 -39.87 -8.80 -4.70
C LEU A 26 -39.45 -7.70 -3.72
N LEU A 27 -40.26 -7.40 -2.70
CA LEU A 27 -39.90 -6.43 -1.65
C LEU A 27 -38.94 -6.98 -0.61
N LEU A 28 -38.83 -8.31 -0.49
CA LEU A 28 -37.87 -8.99 0.38
C LEU A 28 -36.49 -9.20 -0.28
N SER A 29 -36.33 -8.89 -1.56
CA SER A 29 -35.03 -8.83 -2.24
C SER A 29 -34.29 -7.54 -1.85
N GLY A 30 -34.22 -7.27 -0.54
CA GLY A 30 -33.39 -6.20 0.02
C GLY A 30 -31.95 -6.40 -0.41
N CYS A 31 -31.27 -5.34 -0.84
CA CYS A 31 -29.84 -5.33 -1.08
C CYS A 31 -29.16 -5.99 0.11
N ALA A 32 -28.47 -7.09 -0.10
CA ALA A 32 -27.59 -7.65 0.89
C ALA A 32 -26.57 -6.55 1.20
N GLN A 33 -26.70 -5.91 2.36
CA GLN A 33 -25.78 -4.88 2.80
C GLN A 33 -24.43 -5.56 2.98
N THR A 34 -23.49 -5.25 2.10
CA THR A 34 -22.13 -5.77 2.20
C THR A 34 -21.57 -5.35 3.56
N ARG A 35 -21.22 -6.32 4.39
CA ARG A 35 -20.67 -6.06 5.71
C ARG A 35 -19.35 -5.34 5.54
N GLU A 36 -19.23 -4.18 6.15
CA GLU A 36 -18.01 -3.40 6.22
C GLU A 36 -17.28 -3.69 7.54
N THR A 37 -15.98 -3.87 7.47
CA THR A 37 -15.09 -4.05 8.62
C THR A 37 -13.90 -3.11 8.45
N SER A 38 -13.55 -2.35 9.47
CA SER A 38 -12.45 -1.39 9.44
C SER A 38 -11.47 -1.65 10.58
N SER A 39 -10.20 -1.36 10.35
CA SER A 39 -9.11 -1.42 11.33
C SER A 39 -8.19 -0.22 11.13
N THR A 40 -7.68 0.33 12.23
CA THR A 40 -6.68 1.41 12.22
C THR A 40 -5.38 0.87 12.76
N ILE A 41 -4.29 1.08 12.03
CA ILE A 41 -2.94 0.68 12.42
C ILE A 41 -2.00 1.87 12.36
N PHE A 42 -0.85 1.78 13.05
CA PHE A 42 0.26 2.70 12.86
C PHE A 42 1.44 1.92 12.27
N ALA A 43 1.81 2.27 11.05
CA ALA A 43 2.91 1.64 10.33
C ALA A 43 3.57 2.65 9.37
N MET A 44 4.84 2.44 9.02
CA MET A 44 5.61 3.30 8.11
C MET A 44 5.54 4.79 8.51
N ASN A 45 5.61 5.03 9.82
CA ASN A 45 5.53 6.37 10.46
C ASN A 45 4.25 7.14 10.10
N THR A 46 3.12 6.44 9.93
CA THR A 46 1.82 7.06 9.64
C THR A 46 0.66 6.24 10.20
N VAL A 47 -0.48 6.89 10.42
CA VAL A 47 -1.74 6.20 10.73
C VAL A 47 -2.38 5.75 9.41
N MET A 48 -2.74 4.47 9.34
CA MET A 48 -3.43 3.87 8.20
C MET A 48 -4.79 3.35 8.64
N GLU A 49 -5.82 3.67 7.88
CA GLU A 49 -7.16 3.09 8.02
C GLU A 49 -7.38 2.07 6.91
N LEU A 50 -7.67 0.85 7.29
CA LEU A 50 -7.92 -0.26 6.38
C LEU A 50 -9.40 -0.61 6.44
N THR A 51 -10.05 -0.76 5.28
CA THR A 51 -11.46 -1.13 5.18
C THR A 51 -11.63 -2.30 4.23
N ALA A 52 -12.35 -3.32 4.67
CA ALA A 52 -12.69 -4.49 3.89
C ALA A 52 -14.21 -4.69 3.83
N TYR A 53 -14.71 -5.18 2.70
CA TYR A 53 -16.11 -5.43 2.45
C TYR A 53 -16.34 -6.93 2.24
N GLY A 54 -17.35 -7.49 2.93
CA GLY A 54 -17.75 -8.90 2.83
C GLY A 54 -17.62 -9.66 4.14
N ASP A 55 -17.98 -10.94 4.11
CA ASP A 55 -18.07 -11.77 5.32
C ASP A 55 -16.70 -12.11 5.93
N SER A 56 -15.63 -12.13 5.10
CA SER A 56 -14.26 -12.39 5.53
C SER A 56 -13.48 -11.11 5.87
N GLY A 57 -14.15 -9.97 6.07
CA GLY A 57 -13.52 -8.67 6.25
C GLY A 57 -12.42 -8.66 7.31
N GLN A 58 -12.65 -9.24 8.48
CA GLN A 58 -11.64 -9.29 9.55
C GLN A 58 -10.40 -10.07 9.15
N GLN A 59 -10.55 -11.24 8.55
CA GLN A 59 -9.42 -12.07 8.11
C GLN A 59 -8.57 -11.35 7.06
N VAL A 60 -9.21 -10.63 6.13
CA VAL A 60 -8.52 -9.84 5.11
C VAL A 60 -7.74 -8.70 5.74
N LEU A 61 -8.34 -7.99 6.72
CA LEU A 61 -7.66 -6.91 7.44
C LEU A 61 -6.45 -7.40 8.24
N ASP A 62 -6.57 -8.57 8.90
CA ASP A 62 -5.46 -9.17 9.64
C ASP A 62 -4.30 -9.52 8.71
N GLN A 63 -4.57 -10.13 7.56
CA GLN A 63 -3.56 -10.45 6.54
C GLN A 63 -2.92 -9.19 5.95
N ALA A 64 -3.70 -8.17 5.64
CA ALA A 64 -3.20 -6.89 5.13
C ALA A 64 -2.31 -6.19 6.16
N THR A 65 -2.71 -6.19 7.43
CA THR A 65 -1.95 -5.62 8.54
C THR A 65 -0.60 -6.33 8.70
N GLU A 66 -0.60 -7.66 8.73
CA GLU A 66 0.63 -8.45 8.80
C GLU A 66 1.56 -8.14 7.62
N ARG A 67 0.99 -8.03 6.41
CA ARG A 67 1.76 -7.71 5.22
C ARG A 67 2.39 -6.33 5.27
N ILE A 68 1.68 -5.32 5.77
CA ILE A 68 2.20 -3.97 5.95
C ILE A 68 3.37 -3.96 6.94
N TYR A 69 3.27 -4.67 8.07
CA TYR A 69 4.36 -4.76 9.03
C TYR A 69 5.58 -5.52 8.49
N GLN A 70 5.38 -6.56 7.68
CA GLN A 70 6.49 -7.24 6.98
C GLN A 70 7.24 -6.28 6.05
N LEU A 71 6.51 -5.49 5.26
CA LEU A 71 7.11 -4.49 4.36
C LEU A 71 7.80 -3.37 5.15
N GLU A 72 7.22 -2.89 6.24
CA GLU A 72 7.85 -1.91 7.13
C GLU A 72 9.19 -2.43 7.64
N HIS A 73 9.23 -3.68 8.14
CA HIS A 73 10.48 -4.29 8.61
C HIS A 73 11.53 -4.38 7.50
N LEU A 74 11.17 -4.79 6.28
CA LEU A 74 12.12 -4.88 5.16
C LEU A 74 12.66 -3.52 4.69
N LEU A 75 11.82 -2.48 4.70
CA LEU A 75 12.06 -1.21 4.02
C LEU A 75 12.42 -0.06 4.97
N SER A 76 12.48 -0.30 6.27
CA SER A 76 12.78 0.71 7.28
C SER A 76 14.24 1.15 7.21
N VAL A 77 14.49 2.45 7.32
CA VAL A 77 15.85 3.01 7.47
C VAL A 77 16.32 3.01 8.93
N THR A 78 15.41 2.73 9.88
CA THR A 78 15.68 2.79 11.32
C THR A 78 15.70 1.42 11.99
N ASP A 79 15.26 0.36 11.30
CA ASP A 79 15.38 -1.02 11.76
C ASP A 79 16.70 -1.60 11.30
N GLU A 80 17.60 -1.91 12.24
CA GLU A 80 18.94 -2.45 11.95
C GLU A 80 18.93 -3.79 11.20
N ASN A 81 17.81 -4.53 11.24
CA ASN A 81 17.66 -5.81 10.56
C ASN A 81 16.98 -5.71 9.19
N SER A 82 16.68 -4.50 8.72
CA SER A 82 16.05 -4.27 7.42
C SER A 82 17.06 -4.38 6.26
N ASP A 83 16.55 -4.68 5.07
CA ASP A 83 17.34 -4.65 3.84
C ASP A 83 17.93 -3.25 3.58
N ILE A 84 17.15 -2.19 3.84
CA ILE A 84 17.56 -0.81 3.62
C ILE A 84 18.69 -0.41 4.58
N SER A 85 18.59 -0.82 5.85
CA SER A 85 19.67 -0.60 6.81
C SER A 85 20.94 -1.34 6.37
N ALA A 86 20.83 -2.60 5.94
CA ALA A 86 21.97 -3.37 5.44
C ALA A 86 22.64 -2.69 4.23
N ILE A 87 21.85 -2.18 3.27
CA ILE A 87 22.38 -1.42 2.12
C ILE A 87 23.10 -0.16 2.59
N ASN A 88 22.51 0.62 3.48
CA ASN A 88 23.05 1.88 3.97
C ASN A 88 24.35 1.72 4.79
N HIS A 89 24.59 0.53 5.34
CA HIS A 89 25.83 0.17 6.05
C HIS A 89 26.78 -0.70 5.22
N GLY A 90 26.50 -0.87 3.93
CA GLY A 90 27.27 -1.75 3.05
C GLY A 90 28.67 -1.26 2.66
N GLU A 91 29.02 0.00 2.97
CA GLU A 91 30.38 0.58 2.77
C GLU A 91 30.95 0.35 1.36
N GLY A 92 30.13 0.39 0.32
CA GLY A 92 30.53 0.13 -1.07
C GLY A 92 30.54 -1.34 -1.48
N ALA A 93 30.17 -2.26 -0.60
CA ALA A 93 30.06 -3.68 -0.92
C ALA A 93 28.72 -4.03 -1.59
N TRP A 94 28.65 -5.16 -2.27
CA TRP A 94 27.41 -5.77 -2.71
C TRP A 94 26.66 -6.38 -1.54
N VAL A 95 25.44 -5.89 -1.30
CA VAL A 95 24.56 -6.33 -0.21
C VAL A 95 23.42 -7.18 -0.80
N PRO A 96 23.26 -8.44 -0.39
CA PRO A 96 22.11 -9.25 -0.78
C PRO A 96 20.84 -8.71 -0.10
N VAL A 97 19.75 -8.66 -0.85
CA VAL A 97 18.46 -8.17 -0.38
C VAL A 97 17.33 -9.13 -0.76
N SER A 98 16.16 -8.97 -0.15
CA SER A 98 14.96 -9.67 -0.55
C SER A 98 14.56 -9.31 -1.99
N GLN A 99 13.86 -10.24 -2.65
CA GLN A 99 13.32 -10.00 -3.99
C GLN A 99 12.37 -8.79 -4.02
N GLU A 100 11.64 -8.56 -2.95
CA GLU A 100 10.70 -7.44 -2.81
C GLU A 100 11.43 -6.10 -2.75
N THR A 101 12.44 -5.99 -1.91
CA THR A 101 13.30 -4.79 -1.84
C THR A 101 13.97 -4.53 -3.19
N PHE A 102 14.49 -5.57 -3.84
CA PHE A 102 15.11 -5.44 -5.16
C PHE A 102 14.15 -4.91 -6.23
N GLN A 103 12.91 -5.43 -6.25
CA GLN A 103 11.87 -4.97 -7.18
C GLN A 103 11.48 -3.51 -6.94
N LEU A 104 11.31 -3.13 -5.68
CA LEU A 104 10.96 -1.76 -5.32
C LEU A 104 12.09 -0.78 -5.66
N LEU A 105 13.35 -1.14 -5.40
CA LEU A 105 14.52 -0.35 -5.81
C LEU A 105 14.59 -0.20 -7.33
N SER A 106 14.37 -1.28 -8.07
CA SER A 106 14.34 -1.24 -9.54
C SER A 106 13.27 -0.28 -10.06
N LEU A 107 12.09 -0.30 -9.45
CA LEU A 107 10.99 0.61 -9.76
C LEU A 107 11.34 2.06 -9.40
N ALA A 108 11.89 2.30 -8.22
CA ALA A 108 12.31 3.62 -7.76
C ALA A 108 13.35 4.25 -8.69
N LEU A 109 14.34 3.47 -9.13
CA LEU A 109 15.33 3.93 -10.10
C LEU A 109 14.75 4.18 -11.49
N SER A 110 13.69 3.45 -11.90
CA SER A 110 12.99 3.78 -13.16
C SER A 110 12.28 5.12 -13.08
N TYR A 111 11.62 5.41 -11.97
CA TYR A 111 11.02 6.71 -11.72
C TYR A 111 12.06 7.84 -11.59
N GLY A 112 13.21 7.57 -10.98
CA GLY A 112 14.33 8.51 -10.97
C GLY A 112 14.73 8.93 -12.39
N ARG A 113 14.86 7.97 -13.30
CA ARG A 113 15.16 8.24 -14.73
C ARG A 113 14.02 8.98 -15.43
N GLU A 114 12.77 8.55 -15.29
CA GLU A 114 11.60 9.15 -15.93
C GLU A 114 11.36 10.59 -15.49
N THR A 115 11.62 10.87 -14.21
CA THR A 115 11.47 12.23 -13.63
C THR A 115 12.72 13.09 -13.74
N GLN A 116 13.79 12.58 -14.39
CA GLN A 116 15.08 13.28 -14.52
C GLN A 116 15.67 13.69 -13.16
N GLY A 117 15.54 12.83 -12.16
CA GLY A 117 16.05 13.03 -10.81
C GLY A 117 15.14 13.84 -9.88
N ALA A 118 13.91 14.18 -10.29
CA ALA A 118 12.97 14.79 -9.35
C ALA A 118 12.53 13.81 -8.24
N LEU A 119 12.51 12.50 -8.52
CA LEU A 119 12.51 11.46 -7.52
C LEU A 119 13.93 10.93 -7.39
N ASP A 120 14.56 11.13 -6.22
CA ASP A 120 15.86 10.57 -5.91
C ASP A 120 15.84 9.90 -4.53
N ILE A 121 15.97 8.58 -4.51
CA ILE A 121 15.94 7.78 -3.29
C ILE A 121 17.21 7.89 -2.46
N THR A 122 18.29 8.50 -2.98
CA THR A 122 19.57 8.65 -2.28
C THR A 122 19.64 9.91 -1.39
N ALA A 123 18.53 10.62 -1.24
CA ALA A 123 18.43 11.82 -0.41
C ALA A 123 18.41 11.56 1.10
N TYR A 124 18.54 10.29 1.56
CA TYR A 124 18.37 9.93 2.99
C TYR A 124 19.30 10.67 3.92
N SER A 125 20.58 10.84 3.57
CA SER A 125 21.53 11.57 4.42
C SER A 125 21.08 13.01 4.70
N ALA A 126 20.47 13.68 3.70
CA ALA A 126 19.89 15.00 3.89
C ALA A 126 18.65 14.94 4.77
N VAL A 127 17.73 14.00 4.54
CA VAL A 127 16.51 13.79 5.37
C VAL A 127 16.91 13.56 6.83
N HIS A 128 17.91 12.72 7.07
CA HIS A 128 18.44 12.42 8.41
C HIS A 128 19.04 13.67 9.08
N ALA A 129 19.81 14.47 8.33
CA ALA A 129 20.44 15.68 8.83
C ALA A 129 19.42 16.73 9.32
N TRP A 130 18.23 16.79 8.72
CA TRP A 130 17.14 17.64 9.18
C TRP A 130 16.42 17.08 10.44
N GLY A 131 16.72 15.86 10.84
CA GLY A 131 16.12 15.20 12.01
C GLY A 131 14.77 14.56 11.76
N PHE A 132 14.35 14.37 10.50
CA PHE A 132 13.03 13.80 10.18
C PHE A 132 12.89 12.33 10.61
N THR A 133 14.00 11.60 10.73
CA THR A 133 14.00 10.20 11.16
C THR A 133 14.35 10.01 12.64
N THR A 134 14.96 11.02 13.29
CA THR A 134 15.36 10.98 14.71
C THR A 134 14.39 11.71 15.61
N GLY A 135 13.57 12.62 15.08
CA GLY A 135 12.73 13.54 15.85
C GLY A 135 13.49 14.74 16.42
N GLU A 136 14.81 14.80 16.24
CA GLU A 136 15.67 15.93 16.68
C GLU A 136 15.80 16.95 15.56
N TYR A 137 14.73 17.69 15.30
CA TYR A 137 14.64 18.64 14.20
C TYR A 137 15.66 19.76 14.33
N ARG A 138 16.40 20.02 13.23
CA ARG A 138 17.34 21.14 13.08
C ARG A 138 17.38 21.65 11.65
N VAL A 139 17.98 22.81 11.46
CA VAL A 139 18.31 23.34 10.13
C VAL A 139 19.81 23.13 9.91
N PRO A 140 20.23 22.24 8.98
CA PRO A 140 21.64 22.07 8.65
C PRO A 140 22.25 23.35 8.06
N GLY A 141 23.55 23.56 8.32
CA GLY A 141 24.25 24.72 7.77
C GLY A 141 24.45 24.65 6.24
N PRO A 142 24.70 25.78 5.55
CA PRO A 142 24.87 25.78 4.09
C PRO A 142 26.00 24.88 3.58
N GLU A 143 27.11 24.81 4.30
CA GLU A 143 28.26 23.97 3.95
C GLU A 143 27.90 22.50 4.09
N GLU A 144 27.24 22.10 5.19
CA GLU A 144 26.74 20.75 5.41
C GLU A 144 25.73 20.34 4.33
N LEU A 145 24.79 21.24 3.97
CA LEU A 145 23.82 20.97 2.90
C LEU A 145 24.51 20.77 1.54
N ALA A 146 25.57 21.52 1.24
CA ALA A 146 26.31 21.36 0.01
C ALA A 146 27.03 19.99 -0.04
N GLU A 147 27.62 19.55 1.07
CA GLU A 147 28.26 18.23 1.18
C GLU A 147 27.25 17.09 1.05
N LEU A 148 26.07 17.24 1.67
CA LEU A 148 24.98 16.24 1.59
C LEU A 148 24.43 16.17 0.17
N ALA A 149 24.19 17.31 -0.47
CA ALA A 149 23.68 17.39 -1.84
C ALA A 149 24.63 16.72 -2.86
N ALA A 150 25.93 16.80 -2.64
CA ALA A 150 26.93 16.16 -3.50
C ALA A 150 26.87 14.63 -3.48
N ARG A 151 26.18 14.03 -2.51
CA ARG A 151 25.97 12.57 -2.38
C ARG A 151 24.59 12.11 -2.85
N ILE A 152 23.74 13.00 -3.36
CA ILE A 152 22.42 12.69 -3.87
C ILE A 152 22.55 12.46 -5.37
N ASP A 153 22.56 11.20 -5.79
CA ASP A 153 22.65 10.80 -7.19
C ASP A 153 22.17 9.36 -7.36
N TYR A 154 20.90 9.17 -7.69
CA TYR A 154 20.31 7.84 -7.90
C TYR A 154 21.02 7.04 -9.00
N THR A 155 21.76 7.68 -9.91
CA THR A 155 22.45 6.99 -11.01
C THR A 155 23.65 6.17 -10.52
N GLN A 156 24.13 6.43 -9.29
CA GLN A 156 25.19 5.68 -8.64
C GLN A 156 24.75 4.39 -7.97
N VAL A 157 23.43 4.16 -7.86
CA VAL A 157 22.88 2.93 -7.28
C VAL A 157 23.02 1.80 -8.27
N GLU A 158 23.74 0.75 -7.91
CA GLU A 158 23.96 -0.41 -8.75
C GLU A 158 23.11 -1.59 -8.31
N LEU A 159 22.45 -2.25 -9.28
CA LEU A 159 21.64 -3.44 -9.08
C LEU A 159 22.25 -4.63 -9.81
N ASP A 160 22.39 -5.76 -9.12
CA ASP A 160 22.74 -7.06 -9.70
C ASP A 160 21.53 -7.98 -9.68
N PRO A 161 20.83 -8.15 -10.81
CA PRO A 161 19.61 -8.95 -10.88
C PRO A 161 19.87 -10.47 -10.74
N GLU A 162 21.08 -10.95 -11.09
CA GLU A 162 21.40 -12.37 -10.98
C GLU A 162 21.65 -12.76 -9.52
N GLY A 163 22.32 -11.91 -8.77
CA GLY A 163 22.61 -12.13 -7.36
C GLY A 163 21.58 -11.54 -6.39
N CYS A 164 20.54 -10.85 -6.88
CA CYS A 164 19.59 -10.10 -6.06
C CYS A 164 20.32 -9.22 -5.03
N ARG A 165 21.26 -8.39 -5.51
CA ARG A 165 22.14 -7.58 -4.68
C ARG A 165 22.14 -6.12 -5.11
N VAL A 166 22.43 -5.24 -4.14
CA VAL A 166 22.49 -3.79 -4.32
C VAL A 166 23.85 -3.29 -3.85
N ARG A 167 24.38 -2.28 -4.53
CA ARG A 167 25.59 -1.58 -4.12
C ARG A 167 25.39 -0.09 -4.17
N LEU A 168 25.81 0.60 -3.11
CA LEU A 168 25.94 2.06 -3.04
C LEU A 168 27.42 2.45 -2.94
N PRO A 169 27.82 3.58 -3.51
CA PRO A 169 29.11 4.20 -3.16
C PRO A 169 29.23 4.44 -1.65
N GLN A 170 30.45 4.35 -1.13
CA GLN A 170 30.72 4.62 0.27
C GLN A 170 30.22 6.02 0.68
N GLY A 171 29.51 6.10 1.80
CA GLY A 171 28.93 7.33 2.33
C GLY A 171 27.64 7.79 1.67
N MET A 172 27.15 7.11 0.63
CA MET A 172 25.81 7.29 0.10
C MET A 172 24.81 6.46 0.91
N GLN A 173 23.61 7.00 1.10
CA GLN A 173 22.52 6.30 1.80
C GLN A 173 21.21 6.54 1.06
N LEU A 174 20.31 5.56 1.10
CA LEU A 174 19.00 5.62 0.48
C LEU A 174 17.85 5.41 1.46
N ASP A 175 16.67 5.83 1.01
CA ASP A 175 15.38 5.70 1.71
C ASP A 175 14.27 5.52 0.66
N LEU A 176 13.31 4.69 0.99
CA LEU A 176 12.17 4.39 0.13
C LEU A 176 10.85 5.01 0.61
N GLY A 177 10.88 5.90 1.61
CA GLY A 177 9.69 6.53 2.18
C GLY A 177 8.83 7.30 1.17
N SER A 178 9.43 7.77 0.09
CA SER A 178 8.74 8.47 -1.00
C SER A 178 7.91 7.53 -1.91
N ILE A 179 8.17 6.21 -1.91
CA ILE A 179 7.56 5.25 -2.82
C ILE A 179 6.96 4.02 -2.12
N ALA A 180 7.49 3.61 -0.98
CA ALA A 180 7.13 2.35 -0.32
C ALA A 180 5.63 2.26 0.05
N LYS A 181 4.98 3.37 0.39
CA LYS A 181 3.54 3.38 0.74
C LYS A 181 2.62 3.11 -0.44
N GLY A 182 3.10 3.28 -1.66
CA GLY A 182 2.36 3.00 -2.88
C GLY A 182 2.65 1.61 -3.49
N TRP A 183 3.61 0.92 -2.92
CA TRP A 183 4.00 -0.43 -3.32
C TRP A 183 3.01 -1.48 -2.81
#